data_62a4a8919b39633cfc236e089c55a00b
#
_entry.id   62a4a8919b39633cfc236e089c55a00b
#
_cell.length_a   1.000
_cell.length_b   1.000
_cell.length_c   1.000
_cell.angle_alpha   90.00
_cell.angle_beta   90.00
_cell.angle_gamma   90.00
#
_symmetry.space_group_name_H-M   'P 1'
#
loop_
_entity.id
_entity.type
_entity.pdbx_description
1 polymer ?
#
loop_
_entity_poly.entity_id
_entity_poly.type
_entity_poly.pdbx_seq_one_letter_code
_entity_poly.pdbx_strand_id
1 'polypeptide(L)'
;MLSNLTAEQRNSLQAMQQSLGLAADIAHAAVTIYLPTENKKFINVYKQEQAMTQVGNARPDLTGRRVRSVEEPLVARVLQKNVPVAGKREWSLGLFNSLNVFPLRDSWGRCYGAVSFESAAQDEIIISQSFELLCNLRQSAGNNTNYARLLPSDGIMVVDANRTIVAANNRARHMFDVMDITDVIGCRTNDVTINWPLVGMVMETGTAESKEFTMHGLLLSIRILPVVPRPKGGCAIVILQDITELRKKDEELLIKSVVIKEIHHRVKNNLQTIASLLRLQERRAQSDETKIVLRDCVNRVNSIAIVHEYLSQQDTGLIDVAKVAKGIYQAIISSMLNPEFSLKAEFKADEVQLPSDKATSIALILNELLQNTIEHAFEGRSQGMLEVHFIEEEQQYLLSIADDGIGLPEGFS
;
A
#
# COMPACT_ATOMS: atom_id res chain seq x y z
N MET A 1 -18.42 -24.64 -17.57
CA MET A 1 -17.38 -25.28 -16.75
C MET A 1 -17.88 -25.73 -15.38
N LEU A 2 -18.68 -24.94 -14.67
CA LEU A 2 -19.10 -25.19 -13.29
C LEU A 2 -20.46 -25.86 -13.12
N SER A 3 -21.19 -26.07 -14.21
CA SER A 3 -22.58 -26.62 -14.18
C SER A 3 -22.69 -28.04 -13.61
N ASN A 4 -21.64 -28.84 -13.77
CA ASN A 4 -21.63 -30.25 -13.35
C ASN A 4 -21.01 -30.46 -11.93
N LEU A 5 -20.68 -29.38 -11.23
CA LEU A 5 -20.12 -29.44 -9.89
C LEU A 5 -21.17 -29.22 -8.82
N THR A 6 -21.04 -29.89 -7.68
CA THR A 6 -21.88 -29.68 -6.49
C THR A 6 -21.62 -28.29 -5.89
N ALA A 7 -22.52 -27.81 -5.06
CA ALA A 7 -22.33 -26.53 -4.32
C ALA A 7 -21.05 -26.55 -3.48
N GLU A 8 -20.76 -27.67 -2.81
CA GLU A 8 -19.54 -27.86 -2.02
C GLU A 8 -18.27 -27.74 -2.88
N GLN A 9 -18.23 -28.41 -4.04
CA GLN A 9 -17.09 -28.37 -4.96
C GLN A 9 -16.86 -26.96 -5.54
N ARG A 10 -17.96 -26.23 -5.85
CA ARG A 10 -17.88 -24.83 -6.32
C ARG A 10 -17.31 -23.89 -5.26
N ASN A 11 -17.80 -23.99 -4.03
CA ASN A 11 -17.28 -23.19 -2.90
C ASN A 11 -15.80 -23.48 -2.65
N SER A 12 -15.40 -24.75 -2.78
CA SER A 12 -14.00 -25.16 -2.68
C SER A 12 -13.12 -24.47 -3.73
N LEU A 13 -13.55 -24.53 -4.98
CA LEU A 13 -12.80 -23.90 -6.07
C LEU A 13 -12.69 -22.39 -5.91
N GLN A 14 -13.76 -21.74 -5.44
CA GLN A 14 -13.73 -20.30 -5.20
C GLN A 14 -12.76 -19.91 -4.08
N ALA A 15 -12.72 -20.67 -2.98
CA ALA A 15 -11.74 -20.48 -1.91
C ALA A 15 -10.32 -20.69 -2.41
N MET A 16 -10.06 -21.76 -3.17
CA MET A 16 -8.75 -22.05 -3.76
C MET A 16 -8.30 -20.94 -4.72
N GLN A 17 -9.21 -20.36 -5.50
CA GLN A 17 -8.89 -19.29 -6.43
C GLN A 17 -8.28 -18.06 -5.72
N GLN A 18 -8.78 -17.70 -4.54
CA GLN A 18 -8.27 -16.57 -3.77
C GLN A 18 -6.85 -16.80 -3.25
N SER A 19 -6.47 -18.03 -3.00
CA SER A 19 -5.19 -18.40 -2.39
C SER A 19 -4.21 -19.03 -3.37
N LEU A 20 -4.61 -19.17 -4.64
CA LEU A 20 -3.80 -19.83 -5.66
C LEU A 20 -2.47 -19.13 -5.88
N GLY A 21 -2.47 -17.79 -5.87
CA GLY A 21 -1.27 -16.98 -5.99
C GLY A 21 -0.29 -17.19 -4.84
N LEU A 22 -0.78 -17.27 -3.61
CA LEU A 22 0.07 -17.57 -2.46
C LEU A 22 0.68 -18.98 -2.56
N ALA A 23 -0.13 -19.99 -2.93
CA ALA A 23 0.38 -21.35 -3.12
C ALA A 23 1.43 -21.43 -4.25
N ALA A 24 1.26 -20.65 -5.31
CA ALA A 24 2.24 -20.52 -6.39
C ALA A 24 3.54 -19.91 -5.87
N ASP A 25 3.47 -18.84 -5.07
CA ASP A 25 4.64 -18.18 -4.50
C ASP A 25 5.39 -19.09 -3.52
N ILE A 26 4.67 -19.78 -2.63
CA ILE A 26 5.27 -20.73 -1.67
C ILE A 26 5.99 -21.86 -2.39
N ALA A 27 5.37 -22.43 -3.41
CA ALA A 27 5.94 -23.54 -4.19
C ALA A 27 6.98 -23.09 -5.23
N HIS A 28 7.19 -21.79 -5.42
CA HIS A 28 7.97 -21.24 -6.54
C HIS A 28 7.55 -21.86 -7.89
N ALA A 29 6.25 -22.01 -8.12
CA ALA A 29 5.70 -22.78 -9.21
C ALA A 29 4.61 -22.02 -9.98
N ALA A 30 4.40 -22.42 -11.23
CA ALA A 30 3.14 -22.13 -11.90
C ALA A 30 2.10 -23.15 -11.43
N VAL A 31 0.98 -22.65 -10.88
CA VAL A 31 -0.10 -23.49 -10.34
C VAL A 31 -1.33 -23.37 -11.22
N THR A 32 -1.87 -24.51 -11.65
CA THR A 32 -3.02 -24.55 -12.55
C THR A 32 -4.07 -25.52 -12.04
N ILE A 33 -5.32 -25.06 -11.95
CA ILE A 33 -6.48 -25.89 -11.60
C ILE A 33 -7.15 -26.37 -12.89
N TYR A 34 -7.36 -27.68 -12.98
CA TYR A 34 -7.99 -28.34 -14.10
C TYR A 34 -9.31 -29.00 -13.67
N LEU A 35 -10.30 -28.92 -14.55
CA LEU A 35 -11.60 -29.59 -14.37
C LEU A 35 -11.86 -30.56 -15.53
N PRO A 36 -12.42 -31.75 -15.26
CA PRO A 36 -12.77 -32.70 -16.31
C PRO A 36 -13.89 -32.15 -17.18
N THR A 37 -13.93 -32.60 -18.45
CA THR A 37 -15.05 -32.40 -19.33
C THR A 37 -15.82 -33.72 -19.52
N GLU A 38 -17.06 -33.66 -19.99
CA GLU A 38 -17.86 -34.87 -20.37
C GLU A 38 -17.13 -35.67 -21.45
N ASN A 39 -16.48 -34.97 -22.38
CA ASN A 39 -15.61 -35.57 -23.37
C ASN A 39 -14.17 -35.68 -22.81
N LYS A 40 -13.81 -36.90 -22.41
CA LYS A 40 -12.45 -37.20 -21.85
C LYS A 40 -11.26 -36.82 -22.76
N LYS A 41 -11.53 -36.41 -24.02
CA LYS A 41 -10.49 -35.92 -24.95
C LYS A 41 -10.00 -34.50 -24.60
N PHE A 42 -10.76 -33.75 -23.79
CA PHE A 42 -10.44 -32.39 -23.40
C PHE A 42 -10.46 -32.23 -21.89
N ILE A 43 -9.73 -31.22 -21.41
CA ILE A 43 -9.66 -30.80 -20.00
C ILE A 43 -9.84 -29.29 -19.97
N ASN A 44 -10.66 -28.77 -19.05
CA ASN A 44 -10.83 -27.33 -18.87
C ASN A 44 -9.76 -26.80 -17.92
N VAL A 45 -9.07 -25.74 -18.29
CA VAL A 45 -8.24 -24.95 -17.37
C VAL A 45 -9.16 -23.95 -16.64
N TYR A 46 -9.36 -24.16 -15.34
CA TYR A 46 -10.24 -23.30 -14.55
C TYR A 46 -9.55 -22.00 -14.19
N LYS A 47 -8.35 -22.08 -13.62
CA LYS A 47 -7.54 -20.92 -13.22
C LYS A 47 -6.07 -21.30 -13.22
N GLN A 48 -5.23 -20.35 -13.60
CA GLN A 48 -3.77 -20.45 -13.55
C GLN A 48 -3.21 -19.23 -12.84
N GLU A 49 -2.22 -19.45 -11.98
CA GLU A 49 -1.44 -18.39 -11.34
C GLU A 49 0.04 -18.76 -11.39
N GLN A 50 0.91 -17.76 -11.49
CA GLN A 50 2.35 -17.94 -11.49
C GLN A 50 2.95 -17.32 -10.24
N ALA A 51 4.02 -17.92 -9.74
CA ALA A 51 4.79 -17.34 -8.66
C ALA A 51 5.40 -16.00 -9.09
N MET A 52 5.36 -14.99 -8.23
CA MET A 52 6.04 -13.71 -8.46
C MET A 52 7.57 -13.88 -8.59
N THR A 53 8.09 -15.00 -8.12
CA THR A 53 9.52 -15.38 -8.17
C THR A 53 9.96 -15.95 -9.51
N GLN A 54 9.03 -16.35 -10.38
CA GLN A 54 9.33 -16.92 -11.71
C GLN A 54 9.39 -15.81 -12.77
N VAL A 55 10.43 -15.00 -12.76
CA VAL A 55 10.67 -14.01 -13.79
C VAL A 55 11.36 -14.69 -14.99
N GLY A 56 10.72 -14.68 -16.16
CA GLY A 56 11.33 -15.10 -17.43
C GLY A 56 10.85 -16.41 -18.02
N ASN A 57 10.23 -17.32 -17.27
CA ASN A 57 9.73 -18.63 -17.74
C ASN A 57 8.20 -18.70 -17.71
N ALA A 58 7.55 -17.58 -18.02
CA ALA A 58 6.10 -17.46 -17.96
C ALA A 58 5.43 -18.33 -19.02
N ARG A 59 4.72 -19.37 -18.58
CA ARG A 59 3.79 -20.10 -19.43
C ARG A 59 2.65 -19.16 -19.84
N PRO A 60 2.16 -19.21 -21.09
CA PRO A 60 0.96 -18.45 -21.48
C PRO A 60 -0.20 -18.73 -20.51
N ASP A 61 -0.93 -17.70 -20.13
CA ASP A 61 -2.13 -17.90 -19.30
C ASP A 61 -3.20 -18.68 -20.11
N LEU A 62 -3.50 -19.84 -19.59
CA LEU A 62 -4.48 -20.77 -20.16
C LEU A 62 -5.84 -20.69 -19.44
N THR A 63 -6.02 -19.79 -18.49
CA THR A 63 -7.27 -19.61 -17.71
C THR A 63 -8.48 -19.53 -18.66
N GLY A 64 -9.49 -20.35 -18.40
CA GLY A 64 -10.71 -20.42 -19.20
C GLY A 64 -10.61 -21.21 -20.49
N ARG A 65 -9.44 -21.69 -20.88
CA ARG A 65 -9.24 -22.45 -22.13
C ARG A 65 -9.51 -23.95 -21.95
N ARG A 66 -9.77 -24.61 -23.08
CA ARG A 66 -9.77 -26.07 -23.18
C ARG A 66 -8.46 -26.55 -23.78
N VAL A 67 -7.84 -27.53 -23.15
CA VAL A 67 -6.63 -28.19 -23.63
C VAL A 67 -6.95 -29.66 -23.97
N ARG A 68 -6.22 -30.25 -24.89
CA ARG A 68 -6.39 -31.67 -25.22
C ARG A 68 -5.76 -32.53 -24.12
N SER A 69 -6.39 -33.66 -23.78
CA SER A 69 -5.86 -34.58 -22.77
C SER A 69 -4.48 -35.13 -23.12
N VAL A 70 -4.13 -35.20 -24.42
CA VAL A 70 -2.80 -35.58 -24.89
C VAL A 70 -1.74 -34.52 -24.67
N GLU A 71 -2.12 -33.26 -24.54
CA GLU A 71 -1.21 -32.15 -24.22
C GLU A 71 -0.90 -32.09 -22.71
N GLU A 72 -1.80 -32.66 -21.89
CA GLU A 72 -1.70 -32.71 -20.43
C GLU A 72 -1.80 -34.18 -19.91
N PRO A 73 -0.87 -35.04 -20.28
CA PRO A 73 -1.01 -36.50 -20.02
C PRO A 73 -0.98 -36.84 -18.52
N LEU A 74 -0.20 -36.12 -17.71
CA LEU A 74 -0.15 -36.34 -16.26
C LEU A 74 -1.46 -35.89 -15.59
N VAL A 75 -2.05 -34.75 -16.00
CA VAL A 75 -3.34 -34.28 -15.52
C VAL A 75 -4.43 -35.29 -15.89
N ALA A 76 -4.47 -35.74 -17.14
CA ALA A 76 -5.42 -36.76 -17.58
C ALA A 76 -5.31 -38.06 -16.76
N ARG A 77 -4.10 -38.48 -16.42
CA ARG A 77 -3.84 -39.65 -15.57
C ARG A 77 -4.36 -39.47 -14.15
N VAL A 78 -4.15 -38.29 -13.55
CA VAL A 78 -4.66 -37.97 -12.20
C VAL A 78 -6.18 -37.96 -12.19
N LEU A 79 -6.83 -37.32 -13.17
CA LEU A 79 -8.30 -37.29 -13.28
C LEU A 79 -8.91 -38.68 -13.46
N GLN A 80 -8.20 -39.61 -14.08
CA GLN A 80 -8.68 -40.99 -14.30
C GLN A 80 -8.39 -41.92 -13.10
N LYS A 81 -7.18 -41.81 -12.52
CA LYS A 81 -6.73 -42.75 -11.49
C LYS A 81 -6.92 -42.26 -10.06
N ASN A 82 -7.24 -40.98 -9.88
CA ASN A 82 -7.44 -40.34 -8.58
C ASN A 82 -6.21 -40.51 -7.63
N VAL A 83 -4.98 -40.49 -8.19
CA VAL A 83 -3.74 -40.55 -7.42
C VAL A 83 -2.80 -39.44 -7.87
N PRO A 84 -1.98 -38.88 -6.96
CA PRO A 84 -0.95 -37.90 -7.32
C PRO A 84 0.04 -38.51 -8.32
N VAL A 85 0.53 -37.68 -9.22
CA VAL A 85 1.53 -38.09 -10.23
C VAL A 85 2.59 -37.00 -10.36
N ALA A 86 3.86 -37.39 -10.31
CA ALA A 86 4.99 -36.53 -10.60
C ALA A 86 5.62 -36.89 -11.95
N GLY A 87 6.20 -35.88 -12.61
CA GLY A 87 6.90 -36.05 -13.89
C GLY A 87 7.65 -34.81 -14.29
N LYS A 88 8.10 -34.77 -15.52
CA LYS A 88 8.80 -33.62 -16.09
C LYS A 88 8.07 -33.12 -17.34
N ARG A 89 8.12 -31.83 -17.56
CA ARG A 89 7.62 -31.17 -18.77
C ARG A 89 8.76 -30.40 -19.42
N GLU A 90 8.97 -30.62 -20.70
CA GLU A 90 9.85 -29.80 -21.50
C GLU A 90 9.13 -28.47 -21.80
N TRP A 91 9.74 -27.34 -21.41
CA TRP A 91 9.21 -26.01 -21.67
C TRP A 91 10.00 -25.27 -22.75
N SER A 92 11.25 -25.66 -22.99
CA SER A 92 12.10 -25.24 -24.10
C SER A 92 13.05 -26.37 -24.45
N LEU A 93 13.65 -26.31 -25.63
CA LEU A 93 14.50 -27.39 -26.14
C LEU A 93 15.58 -27.82 -25.13
N GLY A 94 15.46 -29.04 -24.59
CA GLY A 94 16.38 -29.60 -23.59
C GLY A 94 16.20 -29.04 -22.16
N LEU A 95 15.23 -28.15 -21.90
CA LEU A 95 14.97 -27.58 -20.57
C LEU A 95 13.67 -28.14 -20.00
N PHE A 96 13.76 -28.75 -18.83
CA PHE A 96 12.64 -29.43 -18.19
C PHE A 96 12.27 -28.79 -16.86
N ASN A 97 10.98 -28.59 -16.65
CA ASN A 97 10.40 -28.28 -15.34
C ASN A 97 9.88 -29.56 -14.68
N SER A 98 9.96 -29.61 -13.35
CA SER A 98 9.25 -30.59 -12.54
C SER A 98 7.75 -30.28 -12.57
N LEU A 99 6.93 -31.32 -12.76
CA LEU A 99 5.47 -31.19 -12.80
C LEU A 99 4.86 -32.16 -11.80
N ASN A 100 4.28 -31.64 -10.73
CA ASN A 100 3.56 -32.40 -9.72
C ASN A 100 2.06 -32.13 -9.88
N VAL A 101 1.27 -33.19 -9.99
CA VAL A 101 -0.17 -33.09 -10.21
C VAL A 101 -0.90 -33.84 -9.12
N PHE A 102 -1.83 -33.16 -8.45
CA PHE A 102 -2.61 -33.67 -7.32
C PHE A 102 -4.10 -33.70 -7.66
N PRO A 103 -4.86 -34.74 -7.24
CA PRO A 103 -6.29 -34.80 -7.42
C PRO A 103 -7.02 -33.90 -6.43
N LEU A 104 -8.01 -33.13 -6.89
CA LEU A 104 -9.00 -32.48 -6.05
C LEU A 104 -10.11 -33.47 -5.73
N ARG A 105 -10.32 -33.70 -4.43
CA ARG A 105 -11.29 -34.67 -3.93
C ARG A 105 -12.41 -33.99 -3.15
N ASP A 106 -13.62 -34.50 -3.33
CA ASP A 106 -14.75 -34.11 -2.50
C ASP A 106 -14.74 -34.84 -1.15
N SER A 107 -15.69 -34.53 -0.28
CA SER A 107 -15.87 -35.20 1.03
C SER A 107 -16.05 -36.72 0.93
N TRP A 108 -16.42 -37.25 -0.24
CA TRP A 108 -16.60 -38.68 -0.52
C TRP A 108 -15.34 -39.32 -1.14
N GLY A 109 -14.25 -38.56 -1.29
CA GLY A 109 -13.01 -39.03 -1.88
C GLY A 109 -13.03 -39.11 -3.43
N ARG A 110 -14.08 -38.62 -4.10
CA ARG A 110 -14.20 -38.64 -5.56
C ARG A 110 -13.43 -37.48 -6.16
N CYS A 111 -12.65 -37.77 -7.22
CA CYS A 111 -11.90 -36.75 -7.94
C CYS A 111 -12.85 -35.89 -8.79
N TYR A 112 -12.89 -34.60 -8.52
CA TYR A 112 -13.66 -33.62 -9.30
C TYR A 112 -12.78 -32.65 -10.10
N GLY A 113 -11.46 -32.67 -9.90
CA GLY A 113 -10.50 -31.83 -10.59
C GLY A 113 -9.07 -32.22 -10.28
N ALA A 114 -8.12 -31.48 -10.80
CA ALA A 114 -6.70 -31.65 -10.50
C ALA A 114 -5.99 -30.30 -10.38
N VAL A 115 -4.93 -30.25 -9.58
CA VAL A 115 -4.05 -29.09 -9.47
C VAL A 115 -2.64 -29.51 -9.88
N SER A 116 -2.02 -28.76 -10.80
CA SER A 116 -0.62 -28.96 -11.15
C SER A 116 0.26 -27.87 -10.60
N PHE A 117 1.44 -28.25 -10.15
CA PHE A 117 2.54 -27.36 -9.79
C PHE A 117 3.69 -27.61 -10.76
N GLU A 118 4.04 -26.60 -11.54
CA GLU A 118 5.15 -26.66 -12.51
C GLU A 118 6.27 -25.73 -12.04
N SER A 119 7.43 -26.29 -11.70
CA SER A 119 8.55 -25.55 -11.10
C SER A 119 9.88 -26.03 -11.64
N ALA A 120 10.85 -25.14 -11.75
CA ALA A 120 12.25 -25.49 -11.96
C ALA A 120 12.91 -26.05 -10.68
N ALA A 121 12.39 -25.70 -9.49
CA ALA A 121 12.84 -26.21 -8.21
C ALA A 121 12.21 -27.60 -7.91
N GLN A 122 12.96 -28.45 -7.20
CA GLN A 122 12.56 -29.85 -6.91
C GLN A 122 12.22 -30.07 -5.43
N ASP A 123 11.70 -29.06 -4.72
CA ASP A 123 11.36 -29.25 -3.31
C ASP A 123 9.94 -29.85 -3.17
N GLU A 124 9.88 -31.18 -3.24
CA GLU A 124 8.63 -31.95 -3.18
C GLU A 124 7.85 -31.72 -1.89
N ILE A 125 8.54 -31.45 -0.76
CA ILE A 125 7.91 -31.22 0.54
C ILE A 125 7.18 -29.88 0.50
N ILE A 126 7.81 -28.80 0.04
CA ILE A 126 7.21 -27.48 -0.07
C ILE A 126 6.00 -27.53 -1.02
N ILE A 127 6.14 -28.18 -2.17
CA ILE A 127 5.05 -28.33 -3.14
C ILE A 127 3.86 -29.09 -2.54
N SER A 128 4.12 -30.21 -1.86
CA SER A 128 3.08 -31.01 -1.23
C SER A 128 2.33 -30.22 -0.14
N GLN A 129 3.06 -29.48 0.69
CA GLN A 129 2.46 -28.66 1.75
C GLN A 129 1.72 -27.44 1.20
N SER A 130 2.18 -26.87 0.09
CA SER A 130 1.45 -25.81 -0.63
C SER A 130 0.10 -26.30 -1.18
N PHE A 131 0.06 -27.53 -1.68
CA PHE A 131 -1.19 -28.17 -2.11
C PHE A 131 -2.13 -28.43 -0.92
N GLU A 132 -1.62 -29.00 0.18
CA GLU A 132 -2.43 -29.22 1.39
C GLU A 132 -2.96 -27.91 1.97
N LEU A 133 -2.13 -26.85 2.01
CA LEU A 133 -2.57 -25.51 2.41
C LEU A 133 -3.71 -25.01 1.51
N LEU A 134 -3.55 -25.12 0.19
CA LEU A 134 -4.56 -24.69 -0.78
C LEU A 134 -5.90 -25.42 -0.58
N CYS A 135 -5.87 -26.71 -0.25
CA CYS A 135 -7.07 -27.50 0.00
C CYS A 135 -7.76 -27.17 1.33
N ASN A 136 -7.00 -26.74 2.35
CA ASN A 136 -7.48 -26.58 3.72
C ASN A 136 -7.84 -25.14 4.10
N LEU A 137 -7.53 -24.14 3.28
CA LEU A 137 -7.79 -22.72 3.51
C LEU A 137 -9.27 -22.34 3.76
N ARG A 138 -10.20 -23.29 3.64
CA ARG A 138 -11.64 -23.07 3.89
C ARG A 138 -12.01 -22.62 5.30
N GLN A 139 -11.16 -22.86 6.30
CA GLN A 139 -11.54 -22.68 7.71
C GLN A 139 -11.00 -21.41 8.37
N SER A 140 -10.10 -20.68 7.68
CA SER A 140 -9.37 -19.54 8.30
C SER A 140 -9.76 -18.17 7.71
N ALA A 141 -10.97 -17.98 7.25
CA ALA A 141 -11.43 -16.78 6.51
C ALA A 141 -11.49 -15.46 7.34
N GLY A 142 -10.70 -15.32 8.40
CA GLY A 142 -10.79 -14.17 9.34
C GLY A 142 -9.91 -12.95 8.99
N ASN A 143 -8.72 -13.13 8.40
CA ASN A 143 -7.81 -12.01 8.08
C ASN A 143 -7.09 -12.22 6.74
N ASN A 144 -7.54 -11.51 5.72
CA ASN A 144 -7.01 -11.58 4.34
C ASN A 144 -5.51 -11.19 4.22
N THR A 145 -4.95 -10.47 5.19
CA THR A 145 -3.55 -10.00 5.18
C THR A 145 -2.53 -11.12 5.36
N ASN A 146 -2.90 -12.21 6.06
CA ASN A 146 -2.01 -13.34 6.29
C ASN A 146 -1.75 -14.18 5.03
N TYR A 147 -2.55 -14.00 3.99
CA TYR A 147 -2.45 -14.73 2.72
C TYR A 147 -1.98 -13.84 1.55
N ALA A 148 -1.31 -12.73 1.86
CA ALA A 148 -0.72 -11.86 0.84
C ALA A 148 0.37 -12.58 0.04
N ARG A 149 0.54 -12.16 -1.22
CA ARG A 149 1.59 -12.66 -2.13
C ARG A 149 2.97 -12.49 -1.52
N LEU A 150 3.88 -13.39 -1.88
CA LEU A 150 5.26 -13.41 -1.39
C LEU A 150 6.20 -12.68 -2.35
N LEU A 151 7.27 -12.15 -1.79
CA LEU A 151 8.35 -11.56 -2.57
C LEU A 151 9.43 -12.61 -2.88
N PRO A 152 10.23 -12.41 -3.95
CA PRO A 152 11.36 -13.30 -4.26
C PRO A 152 12.43 -13.37 -3.16
N SER A 153 12.43 -12.39 -2.26
CA SER A 153 13.35 -12.31 -1.11
C SER A 153 12.87 -13.08 0.11
N ASP A 154 11.64 -13.58 0.11
CA ASP A 154 11.07 -14.22 1.29
C ASP A 154 11.63 -15.64 1.51
N GLY A 155 11.98 -15.92 2.75
CA GLY A 155 12.36 -17.25 3.19
C GLY A 155 11.11 -18.08 3.47
N ILE A 156 11.11 -19.35 3.06
CA ILE A 156 9.99 -20.27 3.25
C ILE A 156 10.53 -21.51 3.93
N MET A 157 9.86 -21.95 5.00
CA MET A 157 10.15 -23.18 5.71
C MET A 157 8.89 -23.98 5.96
N VAL A 158 9.04 -25.28 6.05
CA VAL A 158 7.99 -26.22 6.46
C VAL A 158 8.39 -26.81 7.81
N VAL A 159 7.48 -26.75 8.76
CA VAL A 159 7.63 -27.29 10.11
C VAL A 159 6.64 -28.45 10.31
N ASP A 160 7.15 -29.62 10.75
CA ASP A 160 6.33 -30.80 10.98
C ASP A 160 5.59 -30.75 12.33
N ALA A 161 4.82 -31.80 12.62
CA ALA A 161 4.07 -31.96 13.86
C ALA A 161 4.94 -31.96 15.14
N ASN A 162 6.21 -32.33 15.01
CA ASN A 162 7.16 -32.34 16.13
C ASN A 162 7.84 -30.99 16.31
N ARG A 163 7.39 -29.97 15.59
CA ARG A 163 7.99 -28.63 15.53
C ARG A 163 9.40 -28.63 14.97
N THR A 164 9.72 -29.61 14.09
CA THR A 164 11.01 -29.74 13.43
C THR A 164 10.91 -29.12 12.02
N ILE A 165 11.92 -28.36 11.62
CA ILE A 165 12.02 -27.79 10.28
C ILE A 165 12.43 -28.91 9.32
N VAL A 166 11.54 -29.30 8.42
CA VAL A 166 11.74 -30.40 7.49
C VAL A 166 12.11 -29.97 6.08
N ALA A 167 11.82 -28.74 5.73
CA ALA A 167 12.21 -28.12 4.47
C ALA A 167 12.43 -26.62 4.63
N ALA A 168 13.33 -26.06 3.84
CA ALA A 168 13.62 -24.63 3.77
C ALA A 168 14.08 -24.26 2.37
N ASN A 169 13.56 -23.17 1.80
CA ASN A 169 14.07 -22.66 0.53
C ASN A 169 15.46 -22.02 0.70
N ASN A 170 16.12 -21.74 -0.40
CA ASN A 170 17.47 -21.15 -0.37
C ASN A 170 17.53 -19.80 0.34
N ARG A 171 16.44 -19.01 0.30
CA ARG A 171 16.38 -17.71 1.00
C ARG A 171 16.33 -17.88 2.51
N ALA A 172 15.48 -18.78 3.00
CA ALA A 172 15.46 -19.11 4.42
C ALA A 172 16.83 -19.62 4.90
N ARG A 173 17.44 -20.56 4.18
CA ARG A 173 18.79 -21.08 4.52
C ARG A 173 19.80 -19.94 4.61
N HIS A 174 19.86 -19.07 3.60
CA HIS A 174 20.77 -17.93 3.59
C HIS A 174 20.53 -16.96 4.77
N MET A 175 19.26 -16.69 5.14
CA MET A 175 18.97 -15.87 6.33
C MET A 175 19.54 -16.51 7.60
N PHE A 176 19.40 -17.82 7.75
CA PHE A 176 19.95 -18.55 8.91
C PHE A 176 21.48 -18.64 8.88
N ASP A 177 22.09 -18.78 7.72
CA ASP A 177 23.56 -18.74 7.57
C ASP A 177 24.12 -17.39 8.01
N VAL A 178 23.47 -16.27 7.67
CA VAL A 178 23.84 -14.92 8.13
C VAL A 178 23.72 -14.79 9.66
N MET A 179 22.86 -15.60 10.29
CA MET A 179 22.66 -15.65 11.74
C MET A 179 23.57 -16.71 12.42
N ASP A 180 24.58 -17.22 11.75
CA ASP A 180 25.49 -18.28 12.22
C ASP A 180 24.79 -19.62 12.58
N ILE A 181 23.60 -19.83 12.02
CA ILE A 181 22.86 -21.10 12.18
C ILE A 181 23.01 -21.89 10.88
N THR A 182 24.03 -22.74 10.84
CA THR A 182 24.24 -23.69 9.74
C THR A 182 23.29 -24.87 9.86
N ASP A 183 22.75 -25.32 8.72
CA ASP A 183 21.85 -26.46 8.61
C ASP A 183 20.56 -26.35 9.44
N VAL A 184 19.72 -25.38 9.07
CA VAL A 184 18.41 -25.13 9.72
C VAL A 184 17.46 -26.33 9.62
N ILE A 185 17.68 -27.25 8.68
CA ILE A 185 16.85 -28.46 8.53
C ILE A 185 17.18 -29.43 9.67
N GLY A 186 16.15 -29.95 10.33
CA GLY A 186 16.27 -30.82 11.50
C GLY A 186 16.26 -30.06 12.83
N CYS A 187 16.44 -28.73 12.83
CA CYS A 187 16.31 -27.92 14.04
C CYS A 187 14.84 -27.84 14.48
N ARG A 188 14.63 -27.76 15.80
CA ARG A 188 13.28 -27.53 16.37
C ARG A 188 13.03 -26.03 16.55
N THR A 189 11.81 -25.60 16.27
CA THR A 189 11.41 -24.18 16.40
C THR A 189 11.39 -23.68 17.84
N ASN A 190 11.46 -24.55 18.84
CA ASN A 190 11.58 -24.23 20.26
C ASN A 190 12.99 -24.41 20.82
N ASP A 191 13.97 -24.73 20.00
CA ASP A 191 15.38 -24.76 20.43
C ASP A 191 15.85 -23.36 20.83
N VAL A 192 16.84 -23.28 21.74
CA VAL A 192 17.34 -22.03 22.31
C VAL A 192 17.81 -21.06 21.22
N THR A 193 18.34 -21.55 20.12
CA THR A 193 18.85 -20.76 18.99
C THR A 193 17.76 -20.14 18.15
N ILE A 194 16.62 -20.80 17.99
CA ILE A 194 15.50 -20.33 17.17
C ILE A 194 14.41 -19.70 18.03
N ASN A 195 13.97 -20.41 19.06
CA ASN A 195 13.01 -19.97 20.09
C ASN A 195 11.73 -19.27 19.54
N TRP A 196 11.01 -19.98 18.68
CA TRP A 196 9.74 -19.51 18.10
C TRP A 196 8.52 -20.24 18.69
N PRO A 197 8.09 -19.91 19.90
CA PRO A 197 6.93 -20.53 20.53
C PRO A 197 5.63 -20.30 19.75
N LEU A 198 5.57 -19.22 18.95
CA LEU A 198 4.42 -18.86 18.11
C LEU A 198 4.06 -19.96 17.11
N VAL A 199 5.05 -20.68 16.58
CA VAL A 199 4.81 -21.83 15.68
C VAL A 199 3.96 -22.89 16.34
N GLY A 200 4.29 -23.24 17.60
CA GLY A 200 3.50 -24.20 18.37
C GLY A 200 2.07 -23.72 18.63
N MET A 201 1.90 -22.45 18.98
CA MET A 201 0.59 -21.86 19.20
C MET A 201 -0.28 -21.89 17.93
N VAL A 202 0.27 -21.53 16.77
CA VAL A 202 -0.43 -21.59 15.48
C VAL A 202 -0.83 -23.01 15.12
N MET A 203 0.04 -23.98 15.36
CA MET A 203 -0.25 -25.39 15.10
C MET A 203 -1.37 -25.95 16.01
N GLU A 204 -1.48 -25.45 17.23
CA GLU A 204 -2.53 -25.84 18.19
C GLU A 204 -3.86 -25.14 17.91
N THR A 205 -3.84 -23.84 17.63
CA THR A 205 -5.05 -23.04 17.39
C THR A 205 -5.62 -23.18 15.97
N GLY A 206 -4.77 -23.53 15.00
CA GLY A 206 -5.12 -23.56 13.58
C GLY A 206 -5.37 -22.18 12.97
N THR A 207 -4.95 -21.10 13.64
CA THR A 207 -5.09 -19.71 13.17
C THR A 207 -3.74 -19.19 12.71
N ALA A 208 -3.72 -18.53 11.53
CA ALA A 208 -2.51 -17.91 11.01
C ALA A 208 -2.13 -16.68 11.84
N GLU A 209 -0.84 -16.52 12.13
CA GLU A 209 -0.30 -15.43 12.92
C GLU A 209 0.90 -14.78 12.22
N SER A 210 1.11 -13.49 12.54
CA SER A 210 2.27 -12.73 12.05
C SER A 210 2.86 -11.92 13.21
N LYS A 211 4.19 -11.90 13.29
CA LYS A 211 4.92 -11.15 14.31
C LYS A 211 6.28 -10.68 13.79
N GLU A 212 6.69 -9.49 14.25
CA GLU A 212 8.04 -8.98 14.04
C GLU A 212 8.91 -9.27 15.26
N PHE A 213 10.18 -9.59 15.03
CA PHE A 213 11.15 -9.79 16.09
C PHE A 213 12.57 -9.52 15.59
N THR A 214 13.46 -9.17 16.49
CA THR A 214 14.87 -8.96 16.19
C THR A 214 15.68 -10.19 16.54
N MET A 215 16.48 -10.68 15.59
CA MET A 215 17.36 -11.83 15.78
C MET A 215 18.71 -11.54 15.11
N HIS A 216 19.81 -11.66 15.88
CA HIS A 216 21.18 -11.42 15.42
C HIS A 216 21.37 -10.10 14.64
N GLY A 217 20.64 -9.03 15.04
CA GLY A 217 20.74 -7.72 14.41
C GLY A 217 19.88 -7.53 13.16
N LEU A 218 19.18 -8.57 12.70
CA LEU A 218 18.15 -8.49 11.67
C LEU A 218 16.78 -8.29 12.29
N LEU A 219 15.97 -7.42 11.69
CA LEU A 219 14.55 -7.32 12.01
C LEU A 219 13.77 -8.18 11.02
N LEU A 220 13.22 -9.28 11.54
CA LEU A 220 12.48 -10.25 10.75
C LEU A 220 10.98 -10.14 11.02
N SER A 221 10.19 -10.14 9.95
CA SER A 221 8.77 -10.43 10.01
C SER A 221 8.57 -11.91 9.76
N ILE A 222 7.95 -12.61 10.73
CA ILE A 222 7.56 -14.01 10.60
C ILE A 222 6.07 -14.11 10.40
N ARG A 223 5.66 -14.88 9.41
CA ARG A 223 4.26 -15.20 9.16
C ARG A 223 4.11 -16.72 9.15
N ILE A 224 3.20 -17.23 9.97
CA ILE A 224 3.01 -18.66 10.17
C ILE A 224 1.63 -19.04 9.71
N LEU A 225 1.58 -19.96 8.75
CA LEU A 225 0.37 -20.45 8.14
C LEU A 225 0.17 -21.92 8.57
N PRO A 226 -0.92 -22.25 9.29
CA PRO A 226 -1.19 -23.64 9.63
C PRO A 226 -1.62 -24.39 8.36
N VAL A 227 -1.01 -25.51 8.09
CA VAL A 227 -1.52 -26.49 7.14
C VAL A 227 -2.45 -27.39 7.92
N VAL A 228 -3.75 -27.07 7.92
CA VAL A 228 -4.74 -27.66 8.80
C VAL A 228 -4.79 -29.17 8.72
N PRO A 229 -5.05 -29.81 9.84
CA PRO A 229 -4.59 -31.12 10.22
C PRO A 229 -5.43 -32.24 9.65
N ARG A 230 -4.77 -33.30 9.32
CA ARG A 230 -5.28 -34.65 9.52
C ARG A 230 -5.15 -35.02 11.00
N PRO A 231 -5.98 -35.96 11.55
CA PRO A 231 -6.11 -36.22 12.99
C PRO A 231 -4.82 -36.61 13.72
N LYS A 232 -3.67 -36.71 13.04
CA LYS A 232 -2.36 -37.02 13.64
C LYS A 232 -1.26 -36.21 12.95
N GLY A 233 -0.99 -35.03 13.48
CA GLY A 233 0.18 -34.25 13.15
C GLY A 233 -0.06 -33.19 12.06
N GLY A 234 -0.37 -31.97 12.48
CA GLY A 234 -0.39 -30.81 11.62
C GLY A 234 1.03 -30.41 11.20
N CYS A 235 1.14 -29.62 10.12
CA CYS A 235 2.37 -28.90 9.82
C CYS A 235 2.06 -27.40 9.66
N ALA A 236 3.09 -26.59 9.68
CA ALA A 236 2.99 -25.17 9.43
C ALA A 236 3.96 -24.74 8.35
N ILE A 237 3.55 -23.78 7.53
CA ILE A 237 4.44 -23.06 6.64
C ILE A 237 4.83 -21.77 7.34
N VAL A 238 6.13 -21.55 7.46
CA VAL A 238 6.72 -20.35 8.07
C VAL A 238 7.34 -19.52 6.96
N ILE A 239 6.92 -18.27 6.87
CA ILE A 239 7.42 -17.30 5.90
C ILE A 239 8.21 -16.26 6.69
N LEU A 240 9.44 -16.02 6.25
CA LEU A 240 10.38 -15.08 6.83
C LEU A 240 10.65 -13.96 5.86
N GLN A 241 10.56 -12.74 6.34
CA GLN A 241 10.92 -11.55 5.56
C GLN A 241 11.89 -10.70 6.36
N ASP A 242 13.04 -10.39 5.78
CA ASP A 242 13.94 -9.39 6.33
C ASP A 242 13.40 -8.00 6.01
N ILE A 243 12.99 -7.30 7.06
CA ILE A 243 12.42 -5.94 6.96
C ILE A 243 13.37 -4.88 7.55
N THR A 244 14.63 -5.25 7.81
CA THR A 244 15.63 -4.37 8.45
C THR A 244 15.82 -3.07 7.68
N GLU A 245 16.09 -3.16 6.37
CA GLU A 245 16.30 -1.98 5.53
C GLU A 245 15.00 -1.19 5.31
N LEU A 246 13.86 -1.85 5.24
CA LEU A 246 12.56 -1.19 5.12
C LEU A 246 12.29 -0.32 6.35
N ARG A 247 12.46 -0.90 7.56
CA ARG A 247 12.28 -0.17 8.83
C ARG A 247 13.24 1.01 8.96
N LYS A 248 14.51 0.82 8.62
CA LYS A 248 15.49 1.93 8.65
C LYS A 248 15.04 3.08 7.74
N LYS A 249 14.56 2.79 6.54
CA LYS A 249 14.04 3.81 5.62
C LYS A 249 12.78 4.50 6.16
N ASP A 250 11.87 3.74 6.77
CA ASP A 250 10.67 4.31 7.39
C ASP A 250 11.03 5.24 8.55
N GLU A 251 11.99 4.85 9.40
CA GLU A 251 12.51 5.67 10.48
C GLU A 251 13.21 6.95 9.94
N GLU A 252 14.04 6.81 8.90
CA GLU A 252 14.67 7.97 8.25
C GLU A 252 13.63 8.93 7.67
N LEU A 253 12.58 8.42 7.02
CA LEU A 253 11.48 9.24 6.50
C LEU A 253 10.72 9.94 7.62
N LEU A 254 10.47 9.25 8.72
CA LEU A 254 9.81 9.83 9.89
C LEU A 254 10.66 10.96 10.50
N ILE A 255 11.97 10.73 10.67
CA ILE A 255 12.90 11.76 11.18
C ILE A 255 12.91 12.98 10.24
N LYS A 256 13.00 12.75 8.92
CA LYS A 256 12.96 13.84 7.92
C LYS A 256 11.66 14.64 8.03
N SER A 257 10.53 13.98 8.16
CA SER A 257 9.21 14.62 8.32
C SER A 257 9.16 15.52 9.57
N VAL A 258 9.65 15.02 10.71
CA VAL A 258 9.73 15.79 11.97
C VAL A 258 10.65 17.02 11.83
N VAL A 259 11.81 16.85 11.19
CA VAL A 259 12.75 17.96 10.95
C VAL A 259 12.13 19.02 10.03
N ILE A 260 11.44 18.62 8.96
CA ILE A 260 10.75 19.54 8.05
C ILE A 260 9.67 20.33 8.80
N LYS A 261 8.86 19.69 9.63
CA LYS A 261 7.87 20.38 10.48
C LYS A 261 8.51 21.42 11.40
N GLU A 262 9.60 21.05 12.06
CA GLU A 262 10.33 21.96 12.94
C GLU A 262 10.91 23.17 12.17
N ILE A 263 11.41 22.95 10.94
CA ILE A 263 11.87 24.04 10.08
C ILE A 263 10.73 25.00 9.77
N HIS A 264 9.56 24.50 9.37
CA HIS A 264 8.40 25.36 9.10
C HIS A 264 7.94 26.14 10.33
N HIS A 265 7.91 25.50 11.49
CA HIS A 265 7.62 26.20 12.76
C HIS A 265 8.61 27.32 13.06
N ARG A 266 9.91 27.08 12.86
CA ARG A 266 10.95 28.09 13.07
C ARG A 266 10.86 29.23 12.04
N VAL A 267 10.59 28.92 10.78
CA VAL A 267 10.38 29.96 9.75
C VAL A 267 9.19 30.83 10.13
N LYS A 268 8.04 30.24 10.51
CA LYS A 268 6.88 30.99 11.00
C LYS A 268 7.25 31.91 12.17
N ASN A 269 7.97 31.40 13.19
CA ASN A 269 8.36 32.20 14.37
C ASN A 269 9.29 33.36 13.98
N ASN A 270 10.23 33.14 13.07
CA ASN A 270 11.12 34.18 12.56
C ASN A 270 10.33 35.25 11.79
N LEU A 271 9.40 34.84 10.93
CA LEU A 271 8.52 35.78 10.19
C LEU A 271 7.66 36.61 11.15
N GLN A 272 7.10 36.01 12.20
CA GLN A 272 6.36 36.74 13.23
C GLN A 272 7.22 37.75 13.99
N THR A 273 8.49 37.42 14.24
CA THR A 273 9.46 38.36 14.86
C THR A 273 9.74 39.52 13.91
N ILE A 274 9.97 39.24 12.62
CA ILE A 274 10.20 40.30 11.62
C ILE A 274 8.97 41.20 11.51
N ALA A 275 7.76 40.62 11.42
CA ALA A 275 6.51 41.39 11.39
C ALA A 275 6.35 42.31 12.63
N SER A 276 6.73 41.81 13.80
CA SER A 276 6.68 42.59 15.05
C SER A 276 7.70 43.75 15.05
N LEU A 277 8.89 43.53 14.51
CA LEU A 277 9.89 44.61 14.36
C LEU A 277 9.41 45.68 13.34
N LEU A 278 8.87 45.24 12.22
CA LEU A 278 8.33 46.16 11.21
C LEU A 278 7.17 46.98 11.77
N ARG A 279 6.26 46.41 12.55
CA ARG A 279 5.20 47.14 13.27
C ARG A 279 5.74 48.18 14.25
N LEU A 280 6.86 47.84 14.93
CA LEU A 280 7.53 48.80 15.82
C LEU A 280 8.10 49.99 15.03
N GLN A 281 8.69 49.74 13.86
CA GLN A 281 9.19 50.81 12.98
C GLN A 281 8.06 51.64 12.38
N GLU A 282 6.96 51.02 11.98
CA GLU A 282 5.73 51.72 11.52
C GLU A 282 5.23 52.72 12.55
N ARG A 283 5.15 52.31 13.82
CA ARG A 283 4.75 53.25 14.93
C ARG A 283 5.69 54.41 15.15
N ARG A 284 6.99 54.24 14.80
CA ARG A 284 8.02 55.28 14.97
C ARG A 284 8.20 56.15 13.75
N ALA A 285 7.69 55.73 12.60
CA ALA A 285 7.78 56.46 11.35
C ALA A 285 7.01 57.79 11.45
N GLN A 286 7.65 58.88 10.98
CA GLN A 286 7.01 60.21 10.97
C GLN A 286 6.25 60.53 9.69
N SER A 287 6.63 59.89 8.57
CA SER A 287 5.99 60.02 7.28
C SER A 287 4.86 58.99 7.13
N ASP A 288 3.69 59.41 6.70
CA ASP A 288 2.56 58.51 6.46
C ASP A 288 2.85 57.57 5.28
N GLU A 289 3.57 58.05 4.27
CA GLU A 289 4.05 57.19 3.18
C GLU A 289 4.91 56.02 3.70
N THR A 290 5.84 56.29 4.62
CA THR A 290 6.68 55.25 5.25
C THR A 290 5.83 54.27 6.08
N LYS A 291 4.77 54.73 6.76
CA LYS A 291 3.86 53.84 7.51
C LYS A 291 3.14 52.88 6.59
N ILE A 292 2.63 53.38 5.44
CA ILE A 292 1.94 52.58 4.44
C ILE A 292 2.88 51.47 3.95
N VAL A 293 4.08 51.79 3.48
CA VAL A 293 5.07 50.82 2.97
C VAL A 293 5.41 49.79 4.04
N LEU A 294 5.62 50.19 5.30
CA LEU A 294 5.91 49.23 6.37
C LEU A 294 4.72 48.33 6.68
N ARG A 295 3.52 48.81 6.61
CA ARG A 295 2.26 48.04 6.78
C ARG A 295 2.14 46.97 5.70
N ASP A 296 2.40 47.31 4.45
CA ASP A 296 2.38 46.37 3.32
C ASP A 296 3.41 45.27 3.50
N CYS A 297 4.64 45.63 3.95
CA CYS A 297 5.66 44.64 4.29
C CYS A 297 5.20 43.69 5.40
N VAL A 298 4.51 44.19 6.45
CA VAL A 298 3.96 43.34 7.52
C VAL A 298 2.90 42.40 6.98
N ASN A 299 2.01 42.86 6.12
CA ASN A 299 0.95 42.04 5.54
C ASN A 299 1.53 40.90 4.67
N ARG A 300 2.53 41.19 3.83
CA ARG A 300 3.22 40.18 3.03
C ARG A 300 3.93 39.13 3.89
N VAL A 301 4.65 39.56 4.93
CA VAL A 301 5.30 38.67 5.89
C VAL A 301 4.29 37.76 6.60
N ASN A 302 3.14 38.31 7.02
CA ASN A 302 2.09 37.54 7.66
C ASN A 302 1.48 36.49 6.71
N SER A 303 1.26 36.83 5.44
CA SER A 303 0.73 35.88 4.43
C SER A 303 1.67 34.70 4.22
N ILE A 304 2.99 34.93 4.16
CA ILE A 304 4.00 33.88 4.08
C ILE A 304 3.98 33.02 5.37
N ALA A 305 3.86 33.65 6.55
CA ALA A 305 3.80 32.92 7.82
C ALA A 305 2.60 32.00 7.92
N ILE A 306 1.43 32.41 7.38
CA ILE A 306 0.23 31.55 7.29
C ILE A 306 0.51 30.31 6.43
N VAL A 307 1.15 30.45 5.28
CA VAL A 307 1.51 29.30 4.43
C VAL A 307 2.41 28.33 5.19
N HIS A 308 3.43 28.83 5.87
CA HIS A 308 4.35 27.99 6.68
C HIS A 308 3.66 27.31 7.86
N GLU A 309 2.61 27.92 8.41
CA GLU A 309 1.79 27.27 9.44
C GLU A 309 1.06 26.04 8.90
N TYR A 310 0.42 26.16 7.75
CA TYR A 310 -0.26 25.02 7.11
C TYR A 310 0.72 23.95 6.67
N LEU A 311 1.91 24.31 6.18
CA LEU A 311 3.00 23.35 5.85
C LEU A 311 3.44 22.53 7.05
N SER A 312 3.48 23.12 8.23
CA SER A 312 3.88 22.38 9.44
C SER A 312 2.85 21.36 9.91
N GLN A 313 1.62 21.43 9.43
CA GLN A 313 0.51 20.53 9.82
C GLN A 313 0.34 19.33 8.87
N GLN A 314 0.99 19.33 7.69
CA GLN A 314 0.84 18.29 6.67
C GLN A 314 2.14 17.52 6.43
N ASP A 315 2.02 16.20 6.25
CA ASP A 315 3.16 15.30 6.02
C ASP A 315 3.54 15.15 4.53
N THR A 316 2.67 15.62 3.60
CA THR A 316 2.78 15.32 2.17
C THR A 316 3.49 16.39 1.34
N GLY A 317 3.83 17.55 1.93
CA GLY A 317 4.36 18.70 1.17
C GLY A 317 3.35 19.37 0.23
N LEU A 318 2.12 18.87 0.20
CA LEU A 318 0.98 19.47 -0.49
C LEU A 318 0.18 20.31 0.50
N ILE A 319 -0.33 21.45 0.06
CA ILE A 319 -1.08 22.39 0.88
C ILE A 319 -2.49 22.51 0.34
N ASP A 320 -3.46 22.47 1.23
CA ASP A 320 -4.83 22.84 0.93
C ASP A 320 -4.92 24.36 0.78
N VAL A 321 -4.91 24.81 -0.48
CA VAL A 321 -4.90 26.25 -0.82
C VAL A 321 -6.17 26.95 -0.36
N ALA A 322 -7.31 26.24 -0.30
CA ALA A 322 -8.55 26.80 0.21
C ALA A 322 -8.43 27.23 1.69
N LYS A 323 -7.77 26.42 2.51
CA LYS A 323 -7.51 26.77 3.92
C LYS A 323 -6.58 27.96 4.07
N VAL A 324 -5.50 28.00 3.26
CA VAL A 324 -4.57 29.13 3.23
C VAL A 324 -5.29 30.41 2.82
N ALA A 325 -6.03 30.36 1.72
CA ALA A 325 -6.80 31.49 1.20
C ALA A 325 -7.81 32.01 2.23
N LYS A 326 -8.53 31.11 2.91
CA LYS A 326 -9.43 31.46 3.99
C LYS A 326 -8.73 32.13 5.18
N GLY A 327 -7.56 31.63 5.55
CA GLY A 327 -6.73 32.20 6.64
C GLY A 327 -6.28 33.64 6.31
N ILE A 328 -5.79 33.87 5.09
CA ILE A 328 -5.37 35.19 4.60
C ILE A 328 -6.57 36.13 4.56
N TYR A 329 -7.66 35.70 3.95
CA TYR A 329 -8.92 36.45 3.90
C TYR A 329 -9.39 36.92 5.30
N GLN A 330 -9.40 36.00 6.28
CA GLN A 330 -9.79 36.35 7.66
C GLN A 330 -8.80 37.32 8.32
N ALA A 331 -7.51 37.14 8.10
CA ALA A 331 -6.48 38.02 8.68
C ALA A 331 -6.58 39.45 8.14
N ILE A 332 -6.79 39.60 6.83
CA ILE A 332 -6.90 40.93 6.19
C ILE A 332 -8.17 41.61 6.63
N ILE A 333 -9.32 40.95 6.59
CA ILE A 333 -10.58 41.52 7.03
C ILE A 333 -10.51 41.99 8.49
N SER A 334 -9.92 41.15 9.37
CA SER A 334 -9.81 41.50 10.80
C SER A 334 -8.86 42.66 11.09
N SER A 335 -7.83 42.87 10.24
CA SER A 335 -6.77 43.87 10.49
C SER A 335 -6.98 45.20 9.80
N MET A 336 -7.73 45.25 8.69
CA MET A 336 -7.80 46.42 7.83
C MET A 336 -9.18 47.12 7.87
N LEU A 337 -10.23 46.42 8.33
CA LEU A 337 -11.55 47.03 8.39
C LEU A 337 -11.69 47.97 9.58
N ASN A 338 -12.15 49.19 9.28
CA ASN A 338 -12.58 50.12 10.33
C ASN A 338 -13.82 49.53 11.06
N PRO A 339 -13.88 49.57 12.40
CA PRO A 339 -15.03 49.09 13.16
C PRO A 339 -16.40 49.68 12.74
N GLU A 340 -16.40 50.84 12.11
CA GLU A 340 -17.61 51.52 11.62
C GLU A 340 -18.01 51.11 10.19
N PHE A 341 -17.18 50.33 9.48
CA PHE A 341 -17.46 49.88 8.12
C PHE A 341 -18.17 48.53 8.13
N SER A 342 -19.29 48.42 7.48
CA SER A 342 -20.07 47.18 7.34
C SER A 342 -19.70 46.43 6.06
N LEU A 343 -18.86 45.40 6.15
CA LEU A 343 -18.51 44.54 5.02
C LEU A 343 -19.37 43.26 5.01
N LYS A 344 -20.12 43.05 3.92
CA LYS A 344 -20.73 41.77 3.62
C LYS A 344 -19.73 40.96 2.80
N ALA A 345 -19.10 39.99 3.43
CA ALA A 345 -18.04 39.25 2.81
C ALA A 345 -18.41 37.77 2.66
N GLU A 346 -18.21 37.19 1.47
CA GLU A 346 -18.46 35.79 1.15
C GLU A 346 -17.16 35.14 0.66
N PHE A 347 -16.87 33.93 1.16
CA PHE A 347 -15.72 33.14 0.75
C PHE A 347 -16.18 31.74 0.37
N LYS A 348 -15.93 31.32 -0.89
CA LYS A 348 -16.18 29.99 -1.42
C LYS A 348 -14.90 29.40 -2.00
N ALA A 349 -14.57 28.20 -1.63
CA ALA A 349 -13.39 27.51 -2.16
C ALA A 349 -13.60 26.00 -2.23
N ASP A 350 -13.14 25.40 -3.31
CA ASP A 350 -13.01 23.97 -3.44
C ASP A 350 -11.73 23.47 -2.73
N GLU A 351 -11.70 22.19 -2.32
CA GLU A 351 -10.49 21.58 -1.76
C GLU A 351 -9.45 21.34 -2.87
N VAL A 352 -8.39 22.14 -2.88
CA VAL A 352 -7.32 22.05 -3.87
C VAL A 352 -5.97 21.85 -3.20
N GLN A 353 -5.32 20.75 -3.51
CA GLN A 353 -3.99 20.41 -2.99
C GLN A 353 -2.91 20.84 -3.98
N LEU A 354 -2.03 21.78 -3.60
CA LEU A 354 -0.92 22.26 -4.42
C LEU A 354 0.41 22.18 -3.68
N PRO A 355 1.55 22.06 -4.42
CA PRO A 355 2.88 22.19 -3.85
C PRO A 355 3.09 23.55 -3.17
N SER A 356 3.99 23.58 -2.18
CA SER A 356 4.20 24.74 -1.31
C SER A 356 4.58 26.03 -2.05
N ASP A 357 5.35 25.93 -3.12
CA ASP A 357 5.77 27.06 -3.94
C ASP A 357 4.57 27.71 -4.66
N LYS A 358 3.67 26.88 -5.19
CA LYS A 358 2.44 27.33 -5.84
C LYS A 358 1.46 27.96 -4.82
N ALA A 359 1.29 27.29 -3.68
CA ALA A 359 0.44 27.81 -2.61
C ALA A 359 0.95 29.15 -2.07
N THR A 360 2.27 29.33 -1.94
CA THR A 360 2.89 30.61 -1.55
C THR A 360 2.62 31.72 -2.57
N SER A 361 2.76 31.42 -3.86
CA SER A 361 2.47 32.36 -4.93
C SER A 361 1.01 32.81 -4.93
N ILE A 362 0.07 31.87 -4.79
CA ILE A 362 -1.37 32.17 -4.70
C ILE A 362 -1.67 32.99 -3.44
N ALA A 363 -1.04 32.65 -2.31
CA ALA A 363 -1.21 33.38 -1.06
C ALA A 363 -0.80 34.86 -1.19
N LEU A 364 0.32 35.14 -1.84
CA LEU A 364 0.78 36.50 -2.09
C LEU A 364 -0.16 37.26 -3.05
N ILE A 365 -0.55 36.61 -4.16
CA ILE A 365 -1.50 37.23 -5.11
C ILE A 365 -2.83 37.55 -4.42
N LEU A 366 -3.36 36.60 -3.65
CA LEU A 366 -4.62 36.83 -2.91
C LEU A 366 -4.49 37.99 -1.90
N ASN A 367 -3.35 38.01 -1.18
CA ASN A 367 -3.07 39.10 -0.23
C ASN A 367 -3.11 40.49 -0.92
N GLU A 368 -2.37 40.62 -2.03
CA GLU A 368 -2.30 41.90 -2.78
C GLU A 368 -3.67 42.30 -3.32
N LEU A 369 -4.42 41.38 -3.90
CA LEU A 369 -5.75 41.65 -4.45
C LEU A 369 -6.73 42.04 -3.36
N LEU A 370 -6.78 41.33 -2.25
CA LEU A 370 -7.66 41.67 -1.12
C LEU A 370 -7.29 43.01 -0.48
N GLN A 371 -5.99 43.27 -0.34
CA GLN A 371 -5.52 44.55 0.20
C GLN A 371 -5.93 45.71 -0.71
N ASN A 372 -5.70 45.62 -2.03
CA ASN A 372 -6.12 46.63 -3.00
C ASN A 372 -7.62 46.87 -2.97
N THR A 373 -8.43 45.82 -2.85
CA THR A 373 -9.89 45.96 -2.74
C THR A 373 -10.28 46.74 -1.49
N ILE A 374 -9.73 46.39 -0.32
CA ILE A 374 -10.11 47.06 0.94
C ILE A 374 -9.61 48.49 0.99
N GLU A 375 -8.41 48.78 0.48
CA GLU A 375 -7.83 50.15 0.54
C GLU A 375 -8.43 51.08 -0.50
N HIS A 376 -8.80 50.58 -1.69
CA HIS A 376 -9.20 51.43 -2.79
C HIS A 376 -10.67 51.32 -3.20
N ALA A 377 -11.24 50.10 -3.20
CA ALA A 377 -12.61 49.92 -3.71
C ALA A 377 -13.67 50.58 -2.81
N PHE A 378 -13.42 50.70 -1.51
CA PHE A 378 -14.40 51.19 -0.55
C PHE A 378 -14.08 52.58 -0.01
N GLU A 379 -13.21 53.35 -0.64
CA GLU A 379 -12.84 54.68 -0.23
C GLU A 379 -14.09 55.57 -0.19
N GLY A 380 -14.31 56.27 0.95
CA GLY A 380 -15.45 57.15 1.17
C GLY A 380 -16.81 56.45 1.38
N ARG A 381 -16.88 55.13 1.49
CA ARG A 381 -18.09 54.35 1.73
C ARG A 381 -18.18 53.88 3.18
N SER A 382 -19.41 53.60 3.66
CA SER A 382 -19.66 53.03 4.99
C SER A 382 -20.04 51.53 4.95
N GLN A 383 -20.29 51.00 3.75
CA GLN A 383 -20.62 49.60 3.53
C GLN A 383 -20.11 49.12 2.18
N GLY A 384 -19.86 47.79 2.05
CA GLY A 384 -19.43 47.16 0.82
C GLY A 384 -19.70 45.66 0.81
N MET A 385 -19.62 45.07 -0.39
CA MET A 385 -19.69 43.63 -0.60
C MET A 385 -18.39 43.15 -1.24
N LEU A 386 -17.89 41.98 -0.77
CA LEU A 386 -16.69 41.33 -1.27
C LEU A 386 -16.97 39.84 -1.41
N GLU A 387 -16.77 39.30 -2.60
CA GLU A 387 -16.88 37.88 -2.86
C GLU A 387 -15.52 37.34 -3.31
N VAL A 388 -15.08 36.22 -2.71
CA VAL A 388 -13.86 35.54 -3.06
C VAL A 388 -14.20 34.10 -3.40
N HIS A 389 -13.92 33.67 -4.64
CA HIS A 389 -14.15 32.34 -5.09
C HIS A 389 -12.80 31.71 -5.56
N PHE A 390 -12.52 30.49 -5.08
CA PHE A 390 -11.41 29.70 -5.54
C PHE A 390 -11.94 28.31 -5.94
N ILE A 391 -12.11 28.11 -7.25
CA ILE A 391 -12.79 26.93 -7.79
C ILE A 391 -11.90 26.18 -8.78
N GLU A 392 -12.13 24.87 -8.92
CA GLU A 392 -11.50 24.04 -9.93
C GLU A 392 -12.46 23.86 -11.11
N GLU A 393 -12.02 24.28 -12.31
CA GLU A 393 -12.74 24.12 -13.57
C GLU A 393 -11.84 23.48 -14.62
N GLU A 394 -12.26 22.36 -15.22
CA GLU A 394 -11.60 21.70 -16.38
C GLU A 394 -10.07 21.62 -16.30
N GLN A 395 -9.50 21.19 -15.16
CA GLN A 395 -8.05 21.12 -14.88
C GLN A 395 -7.35 22.51 -14.73
N GLN A 396 -8.09 23.54 -14.51
CA GLN A 396 -7.57 24.87 -14.17
C GLN A 396 -8.11 25.32 -12.83
N TYR A 397 -7.37 26.22 -12.17
CA TYR A 397 -7.81 26.82 -10.92
C TYR A 397 -8.15 28.28 -11.19
N LEU A 398 -9.36 28.68 -10.86
CA LEU A 398 -9.84 30.03 -10.99
C LEU A 398 -9.91 30.68 -9.60
N LEU A 399 -9.12 31.75 -9.40
CA LEU A 399 -9.26 32.65 -8.28
C LEU A 399 -10.01 33.90 -8.75
N SER A 400 -11.18 34.14 -8.23
CA SER A 400 -12.03 35.31 -8.54
C SER A 400 -12.25 36.14 -7.29
N ILE A 401 -12.02 37.42 -7.40
CA ILE A 401 -12.32 38.41 -6.36
C ILE A 401 -13.22 39.46 -7.00
N ALA A 402 -14.40 39.68 -6.42
CA ALA A 402 -15.38 40.66 -6.89
C ALA A 402 -15.80 41.57 -5.73
N ASP A 403 -15.81 42.86 -5.99
CA ASP A 403 -16.30 43.88 -5.07
C ASP A 403 -17.37 44.76 -5.73
N ASP A 404 -18.16 45.44 -4.92
CA ASP A 404 -19.15 46.44 -5.36
C ASP A 404 -18.65 47.89 -5.18
N GLY A 405 -17.30 48.04 -5.20
CA GLY A 405 -16.65 49.33 -4.95
C GLY A 405 -16.76 50.36 -6.04
N ILE A 406 -15.85 51.35 -6.01
CA ILE A 406 -15.83 52.47 -6.99
C ILE A 406 -15.26 52.07 -8.36
N GLY A 407 -14.73 50.84 -8.47
CA GLY A 407 -14.10 50.34 -9.68
C GLY A 407 -12.72 50.91 -9.95
N LEU A 408 -12.11 50.47 -11.07
CA LEU A 408 -10.79 50.94 -11.49
C LEU A 408 -10.87 52.32 -12.15
N PRO A 409 -9.85 53.18 -11.97
CA PRO A 409 -9.82 54.50 -12.63
C PRO A 409 -9.83 54.39 -14.17
N GLU A 410 -10.41 55.39 -14.85
CA GLU A 410 -10.37 55.46 -16.30
C GLU A 410 -8.92 55.48 -16.82
N GLY A 411 -8.58 54.49 -17.67
CA GLY A 411 -7.23 54.35 -18.23
C GLY A 411 -6.29 53.43 -17.45
N PHE A 412 -6.78 52.68 -16.46
CA PHE A 412 -6.04 51.60 -15.82
C PHE A 412 -5.82 50.45 -16.82
N SER A 413 -4.55 50.08 -17.11
CA SER A 413 -4.19 49.01 -18.07
C SER A 413 -3.20 48.03 -17.46
#